data_42a6eb83712f1685a908d36c376ea137
#
_entry.id   42a6eb83712f1685a908d36c376ea137
#
_cell.length_a   1.000
_cell.length_b   1.000
_cell.length_c   1.000
_cell.angle_alpha   90.00
_cell.angle_beta   90.00
_cell.angle_gamma   90.00
#
_symmetry.space_group_name_H-M   'P 1'
#
loop_
_entity.id
_entity.type
_entity.pdbx_description
1 polymer ?
#
loop_
_entity_poly.entity_id
_entity_poly.type
_entity_poly.pdbx_seq_one_letter_code
_entity_poly.pdbx_strand_id
1 'polypeptide(L)'
;SNKPIEGYKDYYEKFVQYIKIISAPALSIDRNATAQTYCTASEDSNTVFQYHDTNSSRASITAISEKLASQNIGIIGLGGSGSYVLDLVSKCPVQNIHLYDADHFYQHNAFRAPGAADMSDLNACGTKAEYFHEKYSHIHKNIHHPYHSDQLKFSYRVIGVHGNVDQVLKRNLGKYH
;
A
#
# COMPACT_ATOMS: atom_id res chain seq x y z
N SER A 1 0.55 11.80 -44.36
CA SER A 1 1.51 12.23 -43.34
C SER A 1 1.07 13.56 -42.78
N ASN A 2 0.89 13.67 -41.46
CA ASN A 2 0.47 14.95 -40.82
C ASN A 2 1.67 15.85 -40.53
N LYS A 3 2.83 15.57 -41.12
CA LYS A 3 4.02 16.41 -41.01
C LYS A 3 3.96 17.56 -42.02
N PRO A 4 4.16 18.82 -41.61
CA PRO A 4 4.29 19.94 -42.55
C PRO A 4 5.41 19.71 -43.56
N ILE A 5 5.22 20.15 -44.80
CA ILE A 5 6.18 19.94 -45.90
C ILE A 5 7.53 20.58 -45.56
N GLU A 6 7.51 21.75 -44.93
CA GLU A 6 8.72 22.48 -44.51
C GLU A 6 9.30 22.05 -43.15
N GLY A 7 8.67 21.06 -42.49
CA GLY A 7 9.04 20.65 -41.14
C GLY A 7 8.35 21.48 -40.07
N TYR A 8 8.78 21.36 -38.84
CA TYR A 8 8.30 22.16 -37.69
C TYR A 8 9.33 23.25 -37.41
N LYS A 9 8.85 24.44 -37.07
CA LYS A 9 9.69 25.60 -36.74
C LYS A 9 10.57 25.31 -35.51
N ASP A 10 9.99 24.65 -34.52
CA ASP A 10 10.66 24.29 -33.29
C ASP A 10 10.01 23.04 -32.65
N TYR A 11 10.58 22.57 -31.53
CA TYR A 11 10.04 21.42 -30.79
C TYR A 11 8.69 21.73 -30.15
N TYR A 12 8.41 22.95 -29.78
CA TYR A 12 7.11 23.35 -29.20
C TYR A 12 5.99 23.12 -30.21
N GLU A 13 6.14 23.64 -31.43
CA GLU A 13 5.17 23.45 -32.50
C GLU A 13 4.96 21.97 -32.82
N LYS A 14 6.04 21.20 -32.84
CA LYS A 14 6.00 19.76 -33.06
C LYS A 14 5.18 19.04 -31.98
N PHE A 15 5.45 19.32 -30.72
CA PHE A 15 4.73 18.69 -29.60
C PHE A 15 3.26 19.10 -29.55
N VAL A 16 2.95 20.38 -29.76
CA VAL A 16 1.56 20.87 -29.83
C VAL A 16 0.78 20.16 -30.93
N GLN A 17 1.39 19.95 -32.09
CA GLN A 17 0.74 19.26 -33.21
C GLN A 17 0.50 17.76 -32.86
N TYR A 18 1.46 17.09 -32.25
CA TYR A 18 1.27 15.70 -31.84
C TYR A 18 0.20 15.56 -30.76
N ILE A 19 0.18 16.44 -29.77
CA ILE A 19 -0.84 16.45 -28.72
C ILE A 19 -2.22 16.62 -29.36
N LYS A 20 -2.41 17.57 -30.28
CA LYS A 20 -3.67 17.77 -30.99
C LYS A 20 -4.13 16.51 -31.72
N ILE A 21 -3.23 15.85 -32.46
CA ILE A 21 -3.57 14.64 -33.22
C ILE A 21 -3.96 13.48 -32.28
N ILE A 22 -3.20 13.28 -31.21
CA ILE A 22 -3.44 12.18 -30.26
C ILE A 22 -4.72 12.43 -29.45
N SER A 23 -5.00 13.70 -29.08
CA SER A 23 -6.16 14.04 -28.26
C SER A 23 -7.47 14.12 -29.06
N ALA A 24 -7.42 14.33 -30.37
CA ALA A 24 -8.61 14.54 -31.18
C ALA A 24 -9.65 13.41 -31.08
N PRO A 25 -9.29 12.11 -31.10
CA PRO A 25 -10.25 11.04 -30.92
C PRO A 25 -10.92 11.04 -29.54
N ALA A 26 -10.16 11.30 -28.48
CA ALA A 26 -10.70 11.38 -27.11
C ALA A 26 -11.66 12.57 -26.97
N LEU A 27 -11.29 13.74 -27.46
CA LEU A 27 -12.10 14.95 -27.43
C LEU A 27 -13.38 14.85 -28.28
N SER A 28 -13.41 13.97 -29.28
CA SER A 28 -14.62 13.71 -30.06
C SER A 28 -15.66 12.89 -29.27
N ILE A 29 -15.22 12.10 -28.29
CA ILE A 29 -16.07 11.29 -27.41
C ILE A 29 -16.45 12.09 -26.15
N ASP A 30 -15.46 12.70 -25.51
CA ASP A 30 -15.63 13.52 -24.31
C ASP A 30 -14.85 14.85 -24.46
N ARG A 31 -15.60 15.96 -24.51
CA ARG A 31 -15.02 17.30 -24.65
C ARG A 31 -14.14 17.72 -23.47
N ASN A 32 -14.28 17.08 -22.32
CA ASN A 32 -13.49 17.32 -21.11
C ASN A 32 -12.28 16.40 -21.01
N ALA A 33 -12.08 15.51 -21.99
CA ALA A 33 -10.92 14.63 -21.99
C ALA A 33 -9.61 15.43 -21.96
N THR A 34 -8.75 15.13 -21.02
CA THR A 34 -7.46 15.79 -20.86
C THR A 34 -6.35 14.77 -20.62
N ALA A 35 -5.18 15.02 -21.21
CA ALA A 35 -3.97 14.25 -20.89
C ALA A 35 -3.38 14.63 -19.51
N GLN A 36 -3.83 15.75 -18.95
CA GLN A 36 -3.47 16.17 -17.60
C GLN A 36 -4.37 15.46 -16.59
N THR A 37 -4.15 14.18 -16.45
CA THR A 37 -4.79 13.38 -15.42
C THR A 37 -4.12 13.63 -14.07
N TYR A 38 -4.23 14.84 -13.57
CA TYR A 38 -4.02 15.10 -12.13
C TYR A 38 -5.20 14.52 -11.34
N CYS A 39 -5.55 13.31 -11.67
CA CYS A 39 -6.64 12.64 -10.98
C CYS A 39 -6.17 12.40 -9.55
N THR A 40 -6.56 13.28 -8.65
CA THR A 40 -6.87 12.85 -7.31
C THR A 40 -7.85 11.72 -7.52
N ALA A 41 -7.44 10.52 -7.16
CA ALA A 41 -8.24 9.33 -7.28
C ALA A 41 -9.67 9.65 -6.90
N SER A 42 -10.61 9.40 -7.81
CA SER A 42 -12.01 9.26 -7.44
C SER A 42 -12.02 8.35 -6.23
N GLU A 43 -12.65 8.76 -5.14
CA GLU A 43 -12.86 7.94 -3.96
C GLU A 43 -13.72 6.74 -4.37
N ASP A 44 -13.09 5.72 -4.93
CA ASP A 44 -13.67 4.40 -5.00
C ASP A 44 -13.81 3.94 -3.56
N SER A 45 -14.99 4.19 -2.99
CA SER A 45 -15.37 3.89 -1.61
C SER A 45 -15.17 2.40 -1.25
N ASN A 46 -14.90 1.56 -2.23
CA ASN A 46 -14.80 0.11 -2.11
C ASN A 46 -13.36 -0.45 -2.15
N THR A 47 -12.33 0.41 -2.19
CA THR A 47 -10.94 -0.05 -2.14
C THR A 47 -10.42 -0.15 -0.71
N VAL A 48 -9.57 -1.14 -0.44
CA VAL A 48 -8.82 -1.29 0.82
C VAL A 48 -7.70 -0.26 0.97
N PHE A 49 -7.36 0.47 -0.09
CA PHE A 49 -6.32 1.48 -0.08
C PHE A 49 -6.86 2.88 0.22
N GLN A 50 -6.04 3.72 0.82
CA GLN A 50 -6.33 5.14 1.06
C GLN A 50 -6.39 5.95 -0.24
N TYR A 51 -5.68 5.49 -1.28
CA TYR A 51 -5.65 6.08 -2.62
C TYR A 51 -5.58 4.98 -3.69
N HIS A 52 -5.96 5.32 -4.91
CA HIS A 52 -6.12 4.36 -5.99
C HIS A 52 -4.79 3.69 -6.41
N ASP A 53 -4.80 2.35 -6.52
CA ASP A 53 -3.67 1.58 -7.05
C ASP A 53 -3.60 1.69 -8.59
N THR A 54 -2.76 2.58 -9.07
CA THR A 54 -2.48 2.72 -10.51
C THR A 54 -1.35 1.79 -10.98
N ASN A 55 -0.64 1.13 -10.07
CA ASN A 55 0.50 0.28 -10.42
C ASN A 55 0.05 -1.07 -10.99
N SER A 56 -0.97 -1.69 -10.40
CA SER A 56 -1.47 -2.99 -10.85
C SER A 56 -1.93 -2.97 -12.31
N SER A 57 -2.61 -1.91 -12.74
CA SER A 57 -3.00 -1.74 -14.14
C SER A 57 -1.81 -1.47 -15.06
N ARG A 58 -0.85 -0.63 -14.65
CA ARG A 58 0.37 -0.35 -15.43
C ARG A 58 1.25 -1.57 -15.61
N ALA A 59 1.36 -2.42 -14.60
CA ALA A 59 2.14 -3.64 -14.61
C ALA A 59 1.37 -4.84 -15.21
N SER A 60 0.10 -4.65 -15.60
CA SER A 60 -0.79 -5.72 -16.11
C SER A 60 -0.93 -6.91 -15.16
N ILE A 61 -0.94 -6.65 -13.84
CA ILE A 61 -1.03 -7.67 -12.79
C ILE A 61 -2.40 -7.67 -12.07
N THR A 62 -3.40 -6.95 -12.57
CA THR A 62 -4.72 -6.81 -11.93
C THR A 62 -5.35 -8.17 -11.61
N ALA A 63 -5.32 -9.13 -12.55
CA ALA A 63 -5.88 -10.47 -12.31
C ALA A 63 -5.15 -11.27 -11.23
N ILE A 64 -3.87 -10.97 -10.96
CA ILE A 64 -3.11 -11.58 -9.86
C ILE A 64 -3.50 -10.88 -8.55
N SER A 65 -3.57 -9.56 -8.56
CA SER A 65 -3.94 -8.73 -7.42
C SER A 65 -5.35 -9.08 -6.92
N GLU A 66 -6.32 -9.29 -7.80
CA GLU A 66 -7.70 -9.70 -7.46
C GLU A 66 -7.76 -11.01 -6.66
N LYS A 67 -6.84 -11.96 -6.89
CA LYS A 67 -6.77 -13.20 -6.11
C LYS A 67 -6.42 -12.98 -4.63
N LEU A 68 -5.85 -11.84 -4.31
CA LEU A 68 -5.47 -11.46 -2.95
C LEU A 68 -6.60 -10.72 -2.23
N ALA A 69 -7.56 -10.14 -2.94
CA ALA A 69 -8.59 -9.25 -2.40
C ALA A 69 -9.47 -9.88 -1.29
N SER A 70 -9.61 -11.21 -1.28
CA SER A 70 -10.38 -11.94 -0.24
C SER A 70 -9.51 -12.48 0.90
N GLN A 71 -8.20 -12.22 0.89
CA GLN A 71 -7.29 -12.80 1.86
C GLN A 71 -7.22 -11.95 3.13
N ASN A 72 -7.22 -12.66 4.29
CA ASN A 72 -6.89 -12.07 5.59
C ASN A 72 -5.51 -12.59 6.01
N ILE A 73 -4.60 -11.69 6.34
CA ILE A 73 -3.20 -12.02 6.64
C ILE A 73 -2.86 -11.63 8.07
N GLY A 74 -2.32 -12.59 8.84
CA GLY A 74 -1.75 -12.34 10.16
C GLY A 74 -0.22 -12.37 10.07
N ILE A 75 0.47 -11.31 10.52
CA ILE A 75 1.93 -11.24 10.57
C ILE A 75 2.36 -11.29 12.03
N ILE A 76 3.09 -12.34 12.39
CA ILE A 76 3.58 -12.57 13.75
C ILE A 76 5.10 -12.30 13.78
N GLY A 77 5.49 -11.26 14.51
CA GLY A 77 6.86 -10.79 14.59
C GLY A 77 7.16 -9.74 13.50
N LEU A 78 7.34 -8.49 13.92
CA LEU A 78 7.65 -7.33 13.08
C LEU A 78 9.12 -6.90 13.21
N GLY A 79 10.00 -7.89 13.32
CA GLY A 79 11.45 -7.70 13.24
C GLY A 79 11.90 -7.35 11.82
N GLY A 80 13.21 -7.53 11.52
CA GLY A 80 13.76 -7.24 10.20
C GLY A 80 12.96 -7.86 9.05
N SER A 81 12.73 -9.19 9.04
CA SER A 81 12.01 -9.87 7.95
C SER A 81 10.51 -9.57 7.96
N GLY A 82 9.86 -9.57 9.16
CA GLY A 82 8.41 -9.35 9.27
C GLY A 82 7.98 -7.97 8.85
N SER A 83 8.78 -6.96 9.12
CA SER A 83 8.51 -5.59 8.68
C SER A 83 8.61 -5.43 7.16
N TYR A 84 9.54 -6.11 6.48
CA TYR A 84 9.60 -6.13 5.02
C TYR A 84 8.44 -6.91 4.39
N VAL A 85 8.01 -8.02 5.01
CA VAL A 85 6.80 -8.73 4.58
C VAL A 85 5.59 -7.81 4.68
N LEU A 86 5.45 -7.07 5.78
CA LEU A 86 4.39 -6.09 5.95
C LEU A 86 4.45 -4.99 4.88
N ASP A 87 5.63 -4.45 4.61
CA ASP A 87 5.80 -3.42 3.56
C ASP A 87 5.29 -3.89 2.20
N LEU A 88 5.54 -5.13 1.83
CA LEU A 88 5.06 -5.71 0.57
C LEU A 88 3.56 -6.00 0.61
N VAL A 89 3.07 -6.59 1.69
CA VAL A 89 1.67 -7.01 1.83
C VAL A 89 0.73 -5.80 1.94
N SER A 90 1.15 -4.72 2.60
CA SER A 90 0.36 -3.50 2.72
C SER A 90 0.09 -2.80 1.37
N LYS A 91 0.87 -3.13 0.35
CA LYS A 91 0.73 -2.65 -1.03
C LYS A 91 -0.05 -3.62 -1.93
N CYS A 92 -0.55 -4.72 -1.35
CA CYS A 92 -1.42 -5.68 -2.04
C CYS A 92 -2.87 -5.47 -1.60
N PRO A 93 -3.88 -5.75 -2.45
CA PRO A 93 -5.28 -5.52 -2.12
C PRO A 93 -5.88 -6.60 -1.21
N VAL A 94 -5.14 -7.03 -0.19
CA VAL A 94 -5.63 -7.99 0.81
C VAL A 94 -6.73 -7.37 1.65
N GLN A 95 -7.69 -8.17 2.10
CA GLN A 95 -8.86 -7.66 2.79
C GLN A 95 -8.52 -7.09 4.17
N ASN A 96 -7.74 -7.83 4.96
CA ASN A 96 -7.31 -7.40 6.30
C ASN A 96 -5.88 -7.85 6.58
N ILE A 97 -5.14 -7.03 7.33
CA ILE A 97 -3.80 -7.32 7.82
C ILE A 97 -3.81 -7.20 9.34
N HIS A 98 -3.44 -8.27 10.03
CA HIS A 98 -3.35 -8.30 11.49
C HIS A 98 -1.90 -8.40 11.93
N LEU A 99 -1.46 -7.46 12.78
CA LEU A 99 -0.09 -7.32 13.24
C LEU A 99 0.06 -7.81 14.68
N TYR A 100 1.03 -8.67 14.93
CA TYR A 100 1.32 -9.23 16.26
C TYR A 100 2.80 -9.09 16.58
N ASP A 101 3.16 -8.13 17.43
CA ASP A 101 4.48 -7.97 18.00
C ASP A 101 4.38 -7.17 19.29
N ALA A 102 4.81 -7.74 20.42
CA ALA A 102 4.73 -7.11 21.73
C ALA A 102 6.00 -6.34 22.10
N ASP A 103 7.06 -6.42 21.28
CA ASP A 103 8.30 -5.72 21.55
C ASP A 103 8.16 -4.23 21.22
N HIS A 104 8.90 -3.41 21.94
CA HIS A 104 9.01 -1.98 21.62
C HIS A 104 9.85 -1.73 20.36
N PHE A 105 9.52 -0.65 19.68
CA PHE A 105 10.27 -0.17 18.52
C PHE A 105 11.41 0.72 18.99
N TYR A 106 12.63 0.23 18.93
CA TYR A 106 13.84 0.94 19.34
C TYR A 106 14.67 1.41 18.14
N GLN A 107 15.62 2.29 18.37
CA GLN A 107 16.51 2.85 17.37
C GLN A 107 17.18 1.76 16.48
N HIS A 108 17.65 0.65 17.05
CA HIS A 108 18.25 -0.43 16.28
C HIS A 108 17.26 -1.15 15.36
N ASN A 109 15.95 -1.04 15.61
CA ASN A 109 14.93 -1.57 14.72
C ASN A 109 14.78 -0.71 13.47
N ALA A 110 14.90 0.61 13.59
CA ALA A 110 14.84 1.55 12.48
C ALA A 110 15.89 1.26 11.39
N PHE A 111 17.10 0.84 11.78
CA PHE A 111 18.18 0.51 10.82
C PHE A 111 17.98 -0.81 10.04
N ARG A 112 17.00 -1.62 10.44
CA ARG A 112 16.70 -2.91 9.76
C ARG A 112 15.25 -3.08 9.36
N ALA A 113 14.46 -2.01 9.46
CA ALA A 113 13.09 -1.96 9.00
C ALA A 113 13.01 -1.18 7.67
N PRO A 114 11.96 -1.40 6.86
CA PRO A 114 11.74 -0.61 5.66
C PRO A 114 11.37 0.83 5.99
N GLY A 115 11.74 1.75 5.11
CA GLY A 115 11.52 3.18 5.28
C GLY A 115 12.56 3.83 6.19
N ALA A 116 12.25 5.03 6.68
CA ALA A 116 13.08 5.80 7.60
C ALA A 116 12.20 6.29 8.74
N ALA A 117 12.48 5.84 9.96
CA ALA A 117 11.87 6.38 11.17
C ALA A 117 12.47 7.75 11.50
N ASP A 118 11.64 8.69 11.88
CA ASP A 118 12.10 9.97 12.36
C ASP A 118 12.30 9.99 13.90
N MET A 119 12.76 11.12 14.43
CA MET A 119 12.99 11.24 15.88
C MET A 119 11.70 11.23 16.69
N SER A 120 10.58 11.66 16.12
CA SER A 120 9.28 11.61 16.80
C SER A 120 8.77 10.17 16.91
N ASP A 121 8.95 9.36 15.86
CA ASP A 121 8.65 7.93 15.87
C ASP A 121 9.40 7.20 17.01
N LEU A 122 10.69 7.49 17.16
CA LEU A 122 11.54 6.87 18.19
C LEU A 122 11.20 7.33 19.61
N ASN A 123 10.80 8.58 19.77
CA ASN A 123 10.43 9.15 21.06
C ASN A 123 9.03 8.72 21.53
N ALA A 124 8.16 8.28 20.63
CA ALA A 124 6.83 7.79 20.97
C ALA A 124 6.86 6.51 21.82
N CYS A 125 7.98 5.78 21.83
CA CYS A 125 8.21 4.57 22.66
C CYS A 125 7.11 3.51 22.54
N GLY A 126 6.43 3.43 21.39
CA GLY A 126 5.36 2.46 21.11
C GLY A 126 5.88 1.05 20.86
N THR A 127 4.97 0.11 20.77
CA THR A 127 5.28 -1.24 20.29
C THR A 127 5.57 -1.23 18.79
N LYS A 128 6.27 -2.26 18.30
CA LYS A 128 6.47 -2.42 16.85
C LYS A 128 5.14 -2.49 16.09
N ALA A 129 4.13 -3.15 16.67
CA ALA A 129 2.82 -3.25 16.06
C ALA A 129 2.14 -1.89 15.93
N GLU A 130 2.22 -1.03 16.95
CA GLU A 130 1.68 0.34 16.92
C GLU A 130 2.40 1.21 15.87
N TYR A 131 3.73 1.22 15.90
CA TYR A 131 4.54 1.98 14.94
C TYR A 131 4.21 1.61 13.48
N PHE A 132 4.20 0.32 13.17
CA PHE A 132 3.92 -0.13 11.81
C PHE A 132 2.44 0.03 11.42
N HIS A 133 1.53 -0.10 12.36
CA HIS A 133 0.12 0.21 12.12
C HIS A 133 -0.04 1.67 11.69
N GLU A 134 0.50 2.62 12.45
CA GLU A 134 0.43 4.04 12.12
C GLU A 134 1.03 4.31 10.74
N LYS A 135 2.23 3.78 10.48
CA LYS A 135 2.95 4.01 9.23
C LYS A 135 2.21 3.49 8.01
N TYR A 136 1.70 2.26 8.05
CA TYR A 136 1.07 1.62 6.89
C TYR A 136 -0.43 1.88 6.77
N SER A 137 -1.09 2.42 7.79
CA SER A 137 -2.46 2.92 7.69
C SER A 137 -2.60 4.10 6.72
N HIS A 138 -1.50 4.77 6.37
CA HIS A 138 -1.48 5.79 5.33
C HIS A 138 -1.65 5.24 3.90
N ILE A 139 -1.47 3.94 3.69
CA ILE A 139 -1.68 3.30 2.40
C ILE A 139 -2.83 2.29 2.42
N HIS A 140 -2.98 1.51 3.51
CA HIS A 140 -3.96 0.42 3.61
C HIS A 140 -4.92 0.66 4.77
N LYS A 141 -6.24 0.71 4.50
CA LYS A 141 -7.29 1.04 5.49
C LYS A 141 -7.46 -0.02 6.57
N ASN A 142 -7.29 -1.30 6.22
CA ASN A 142 -7.67 -2.45 7.05
C ASN A 142 -6.43 -3.11 7.68
N ILE A 143 -5.60 -2.32 8.38
CA ILE A 143 -4.51 -2.83 9.22
C ILE A 143 -4.97 -2.79 10.67
N HIS A 144 -4.78 -3.88 11.39
CA HIS A 144 -5.26 -4.05 12.75
C HIS A 144 -4.12 -4.53 13.66
N HIS A 145 -4.10 -4.08 14.91
CA HIS A 145 -3.24 -4.59 15.96
C HIS A 145 -4.05 -4.87 17.24
N PRO A 146 -3.59 -5.73 18.17
CA PRO A 146 -4.43 -6.30 19.23
C PRO A 146 -5.06 -5.30 20.20
N TYR A 147 -4.52 -4.09 20.32
CA TYR A 147 -5.06 -3.08 21.23
C TYR A 147 -6.35 -2.41 20.73
N HIS A 148 -6.78 -2.67 19.50
CA HIS A 148 -7.98 -2.06 18.90
C HIS A 148 -9.01 -3.06 18.36
N SER A 149 -8.79 -4.36 18.47
CA SER A 149 -9.71 -5.33 17.86
C SER A 149 -10.39 -6.24 18.89
N ASP A 150 -11.62 -5.94 19.23
CA ASP A 150 -12.56 -6.86 19.91
C ASP A 150 -13.04 -8.03 19.03
N GLN A 151 -12.41 -8.23 17.86
CA GLN A 151 -12.89 -9.18 16.85
C GLN A 151 -11.80 -10.08 16.27
N LEU A 152 -11.32 -11.03 17.07
CA LEU A 152 -10.52 -12.17 16.58
C LEU A 152 -11.44 -13.33 16.15
N LYS A 153 -12.29 -13.14 15.14
CA LYS A 153 -13.18 -14.21 14.61
C LYS A 153 -12.91 -14.58 13.15
N PHE A 154 -11.73 -14.36 12.62
CA PHE A 154 -11.46 -14.65 11.22
C PHE A 154 -10.43 -15.77 11.04
N SER A 155 -10.67 -16.63 10.05
CA SER A 155 -9.68 -17.55 9.53
C SER A 155 -8.67 -16.78 8.70
N TYR A 156 -7.40 -16.67 9.12
CA TYR A 156 -6.35 -15.98 8.37
C TYR A 156 -5.18 -16.90 8.07
N ARG A 157 -4.45 -16.55 7.02
CA ARG A 157 -3.15 -17.16 6.75
C ARG A 157 -2.11 -16.52 7.66
N VAL A 158 -1.53 -17.31 8.54
CA VAL A 158 -0.47 -16.85 9.45
C VAL A 158 0.86 -16.91 8.71
N ILE A 159 1.54 -15.77 8.61
CA ILE A 159 2.93 -15.68 8.18
C ILE A 159 3.77 -15.48 9.44
N GLY A 160 4.32 -16.56 9.98
CA GLY A 160 5.26 -16.51 11.08
C GLY A 160 6.67 -16.25 10.53
N VAL A 161 7.27 -15.11 10.85
CA VAL A 161 8.56 -14.73 10.25
C VAL A 161 9.75 -14.94 11.19
N HIS A 162 9.57 -15.00 12.51
CA HIS A 162 10.67 -15.33 13.43
C HIS A 162 10.20 -15.61 14.86
N GLY A 163 10.94 -16.51 15.54
CA GLY A 163 10.74 -16.80 16.95
C GLY A 163 9.70 -17.89 17.21
N ASN A 164 9.53 -18.23 18.48
CA ASN A 164 8.57 -19.22 18.90
C ASN A 164 7.15 -18.68 18.76
N VAL A 165 6.52 -18.96 17.61
CA VAL A 165 5.15 -18.56 17.25
C VAL A 165 4.18 -18.88 18.38
N ASP A 166 4.35 -20.04 19.05
CA ASP A 166 3.54 -20.45 20.20
C ASP A 166 3.66 -19.51 21.39
N GLN A 167 4.84 -18.92 21.63
CA GLN A 167 5.01 -17.95 22.72
C GLN A 167 4.35 -16.61 22.41
N VAL A 168 4.44 -16.16 21.17
CA VAL A 168 3.80 -14.90 20.74
C VAL A 168 2.29 -15.06 20.72
N LEU A 169 1.78 -16.18 20.20
CA LEU A 169 0.35 -16.50 20.24
C LEU A 169 -0.13 -16.63 21.69
N LYS A 170 0.57 -17.33 22.59
CA LYS A 170 0.20 -17.45 24.01
C LYS A 170 0.27 -16.10 24.75
N ARG A 171 1.26 -15.24 24.46
CA ARG A 171 1.33 -13.89 25.06
C ARG A 171 0.20 -12.97 24.62
N ASN A 172 -0.20 -13.03 23.36
CA ASN A 172 -1.18 -12.12 22.79
C ASN A 172 -2.61 -12.70 22.83
N LEU A 173 -2.80 -14.01 22.65
CA LEU A 173 -4.12 -14.65 22.70
C LEU A 173 -4.51 -15.11 24.13
N GLY A 174 -3.54 -15.43 25.01
CA GLY A 174 -3.79 -15.83 26.40
C GLY A 174 -4.29 -14.71 27.33
N LYS A 175 -4.34 -13.46 26.87
CA LYS A 175 -4.95 -12.32 27.58
C LYS A 175 -6.42 -12.10 27.26
N TYR A 176 -7.01 -12.91 26.37
CA TYR A 176 -8.38 -12.75 25.86
C TYR A 176 -9.31 -13.91 26.26
N HIS A 177 -8.97 -14.61 27.40
CA HIS A 177 -9.88 -15.53 28.09
C HIS A 177 -10.27 -15.00 29.44
#